data_b08a96fcf1ba014edc8c62579b114e37
#
_entry.id   b08a96fcf1ba014edc8c62579b114e37
#
_cell.length_a   1.000
_cell.length_b   1.000
_cell.length_c   1.000
_cell.angle_alpha   90.00
_cell.angle_beta   90.00
_cell.angle_gamma   90.00
#
_symmetry.space_group_name_H-M   'P 1'
#
loop_
_entity.id
_entity.type
_entity.pdbx_description
1 polymer ?
#
loop_
_entity_poly.entity_id
_entity_poly.type
_entity_poly.pdbx_seq_one_letter_code
_entity_poly.pdbx_strand_id
1 'polypeptide(L)'
;MSKKKVVVFLFVEFLEKKRKKNFLCHKKIYKFGGDNKKELITIKMKNLTLDISKALEFVSKDDYKALQGKALESNAALYDKTLPGNDFLGWVDVKNIISEQELSEIEKKAAELREKIEVLVVIGIGGSYLGAKAVIEALSNSFAQMNVKKGNPIVLFAGQNIGEDYISELMEAISDKSYALCVISKSGTTTEPAIAFRLLKAKIEEKYGKKEASERIVAITDKSRGALRTLANSEGYKTFVIGDTVGGRFSVLTPVGLFPIAVAGFDIRQLLQGAFSVEDFTQKGKSFDENTAAHYAVVRNLLYKKNFSTEILVNFHPKLHYFSEWWKQLYGESEGKDGKGIFPASVDFTSDLHSMGQYIQEGVRLMYETVISVAEPDKKVEIPSDAQNLDQLNFLAGKRVDFVNKQAELGTKLAHLDGGVPQIRIEIPKLNEYYLGQLIYFFEKACGISGYILGVNPFNQPGVEAYKKNMFALLDKPGYEEASKAIRERLAK
;
A
#
# COMPACT_ATOMS: atom_id res chain seq x y z
N MET A 1 -24.10 43.77 -22.69
CA MET A 1 -24.16 42.50 -21.97
C MET A 1 -22.81 42.22 -21.32
N SER A 2 -22.68 42.47 -20.03
CA SER A 2 -21.45 42.41 -19.28
C SER A 2 -21.20 40.96 -18.80
N LYS A 3 -20.07 40.37 -19.20
CA LYS A 3 -19.61 39.07 -18.67
C LYS A 3 -19.09 39.27 -17.24
N LYS A 4 -19.86 38.86 -16.22
CA LYS A 4 -19.39 38.80 -14.83
C LYS A 4 -18.36 37.67 -14.69
N LYS A 5 -17.12 38.02 -14.36
CA LYS A 5 -16.10 37.06 -13.93
C LYS A 5 -16.45 36.53 -12.55
N VAL A 6 -16.57 35.22 -12.41
CA VAL A 6 -16.72 34.54 -11.13
C VAL A 6 -15.31 34.28 -10.57
N VAL A 7 -15.00 34.90 -9.45
CA VAL A 7 -13.75 34.62 -8.70
C VAL A 7 -14.09 33.59 -7.61
N VAL A 8 -13.41 32.44 -7.67
CA VAL A 8 -13.56 31.37 -6.68
C VAL A 8 -12.41 31.50 -5.68
N PHE A 9 -12.73 31.80 -4.43
CA PHE A 9 -11.79 31.70 -3.31
C PHE A 9 -12.04 30.38 -2.56
N LEU A 10 -10.99 29.58 -2.41
CA LEU A 10 -10.96 28.40 -1.55
C LEU A 10 -10.56 28.84 -0.13
N PHE A 11 -11.49 28.82 0.80
CA PHE A 11 -11.21 28.91 2.23
C PHE A 11 -11.52 27.55 2.85
N VAL A 12 -10.53 26.99 3.54
CA VAL A 12 -10.70 25.79 4.39
C VAL A 12 -10.94 26.30 5.82
N GLU A 13 -12.16 26.27 6.28
CA GLU A 13 -12.52 26.56 7.67
C GLU A 13 -12.74 25.24 8.42
N PHE A 14 -11.88 24.97 9.39
CA PHE A 14 -12.08 23.91 10.38
C PHE A 14 -13.09 24.39 11.43
N LEU A 15 -14.22 23.72 11.54
CA LEU A 15 -15.15 23.91 12.67
C LEU A 15 -15.12 22.69 13.57
N GLU A 16 -14.48 22.84 14.73
CA GLU A 16 -14.72 22.02 15.90
C GLU A 16 -16.17 22.23 16.38
N LYS A 17 -17.00 21.20 16.30
CA LYS A 17 -18.11 21.03 17.26
C LYS A 17 -18.47 19.55 17.42
N LYS A 18 -18.51 19.18 18.70
CA LYS A 18 -18.78 17.88 19.29
C LYS A 18 -20.09 17.23 18.86
N ARG A 19 -20.03 15.91 18.71
CA ARG A 19 -21.03 14.86 18.97
C ARG A 19 -22.04 14.46 17.90
N LYS A 20 -21.86 13.19 17.52
CA LYS A 20 -22.87 12.19 17.10
C LYS A 20 -23.42 12.26 15.67
N LYS A 21 -23.10 11.17 14.95
CA LYS A 21 -23.74 10.58 13.77
C LYS A 21 -23.35 11.13 12.40
N ASN A 22 -22.78 10.21 11.59
CA ASN A 22 -22.54 10.26 10.16
C ASN A 22 -21.47 11.26 9.70
N PHE A 23 -20.20 10.82 9.75
CA PHE A 23 -19.10 11.50 9.06
C PHE A 23 -19.20 11.26 7.54
N LEU A 24 -19.87 12.17 6.86
CA LEU A 24 -19.72 12.38 5.43
C LEU A 24 -18.58 13.39 5.25
N CYS A 25 -17.51 13.01 4.55
CA CYS A 25 -16.46 13.96 4.18
C CYS A 25 -17.04 14.99 3.20
N HIS A 26 -17.31 16.19 3.68
CA HIS A 26 -17.91 17.28 2.91
C HIS A 26 -16.84 18.33 2.60
N LYS A 27 -16.42 18.44 1.35
CA LYS A 27 -15.69 19.62 0.88
C LYS A 27 -16.72 20.74 0.70
N LYS A 28 -16.68 21.77 1.55
CA LYS A 28 -17.56 22.93 1.41
C LYS A 28 -16.97 23.90 0.39
N ILE A 29 -17.63 24.05 -0.76
CA ILE A 29 -17.31 25.07 -1.75
C ILE A 29 -18.42 26.13 -1.64
N TYR A 30 -18.03 27.39 -1.35
CA TYR A 30 -18.97 28.50 -1.30
C TYR A 30 -18.99 29.22 -2.66
N LYS A 31 -20.15 29.32 -3.26
CA LYS A 31 -20.38 30.12 -4.45
C LYS A 31 -21.09 31.41 -4.03
N PHE A 32 -20.52 32.56 -4.30
CA PHE A 32 -21.19 33.83 -4.09
C PHE A 32 -22.08 34.13 -5.29
N GLY A 33 -23.38 34.00 -5.11
CA GLY A 33 -24.39 34.53 -6.03
C GLY A 33 -24.81 35.94 -5.61
N GLY A 34 -25.40 36.72 -6.53
CA GLY A 34 -25.70 38.14 -6.34
C GLY A 34 -26.66 38.53 -5.22
N ASP A 35 -27.21 37.60 -4.43
CA ASP A 35 -28.15 37.86 -3.33
C ASP A 35 -27.73 37.14 -2.05
N ASN A 36 -26.59 37.41 -1.51
CA ASN A 36 -26.12 37.02 -0.17
C ASN A 36 -26.56 35.64 0.40
N LYS A 37 -27.08 34.71 -0.40
CA LYS A 37 -27.39 33.34 -0.01
C LYS A 37 -26.18 32.43 -0.29
N LYS A 38 -25.65 31.85 0.78
CA LYS A 38 -24.62 30.82 0.71
C LYS A 38 -25.29 29.48 0.38
N GLU A 39 -25.09 28.97 -0.83
CA GLU A 39 -25.49 27.59 -1.19
C GLU A 39 -24.39 26.63 -0.83
N LEU A 40 -24.72 25.62 -0.02
CA LEU A 40 -23.82 24.56 0.38
C LEU A 40 -23.83 23.49 -0.70
N ILE A 41 -22.78 23.42 -1.50
CA ILE A 41 -22.60 22.33 -2.47
C ILE A 41 -21.92 21.17 -1.77
N THR A 42 -22.67 20.11 -1.51
CA THR A 42 -22.12 18.84 -1.01
C THR A 42 -21.60 18.02 -2.17
N ILE A 43 -20.27 17.87 -2.27
CA ILE A 43 -19.65 16.96 -3.24
C ILE A 43 -19.57 15.58 -2.58
N LYS A 44 -20.44 14.65 -3.00
CA LYS A 44 -20.35 13.25 -2.60
C LYS A 44 -19.18 12.62 -3.38
N MET A 45 -18.11 12.22 -2.70
CA MET A 45 -17.01 11.50 -3.32
C MET A 45 -17.51 10.12 -3.80
N LYS A 46 -17.18 9.74 -5.02
CA LYS A 46 -17.45 8.39 -5.52
C LYS A 46 -16.54 7.41 -4.78
N ASN A 47 -17.04 6.21 -4.50
CA ASN A 47 -16.22 5.11 -3.99
C ASN A 47 -15.51 4.41 -5.15
N LEU A 48 -14.50 3.59 -4.81
CA LEU A 48 -13.97 2.59 -5.74
C LEU A 48 -15.12 1.71 -6.24
N THR A 49 -15.01 1.22 -7.46
CA THR A 49 -15.99 0.30 -8.03
C THR A 49 -15.33 -1.04 -8.33
N LEU A 50 -16.07 -2.11 -8.13
CA LEU A 50 -15.66 -3.49 -8.40
C LEU A 50 -16.54 -4.08 -9.50
N ASP A 51 -15.94 -4.51 -10.61
CA ASP A 51 -16.60 -5.27 -11.67
C ASP A 51 -16.04 -6.69 -11.72
N ILE A 52 -16.85 -7.66 -11.32
CA ILE A 52 -16.56 -9.09 -11.35
C ILE A 52 -17.28 -9.82 -12.48
N SER A 53 -18.03 -9.11 -13.32
CA SER A 53 -18.90 -9.71 -14.32
C SER A 53 -18.17 -10.70 -15.23
N LYS A 54 -16.92 -10.37 -15.63
CA LYS A 54 -16.11 -11.20 -16.50
C LYS A 54 -15.47 -12.41 -15.80
N ALA A 55 -15.22 -12.32 -14.54
CA ALA A 55 -14.79 -13.48 -13.72
C ALA A 55 -15.95 -14.45 -13.46
N LEU A 56 -17.17 -13.93 -13.29
CA LEU A 56 -18.37 -14.76 -13.08
C LEU A 56 -18.76 -15.62 -14.29
N GLU A 57 -18.27 -15.33 -15.48
CA GLU A 57 -18.47 -16.18 -16.68
C GLU A 57 -17.75 -17.54 -16.54
N PHE A 58 -16.75 -17.66 -15.65
CA PHE A 58 -15.95 -18.85 -15.40
C PHE A 58 -16.38 -19.68 -14.19
N VAL A 59 -17.38 -19.22 -13.43
CA VAL A 59 -17.87 -19.88 -12.23
C VAL A 59 -19.39 -20.04 -12.27
N SER A 60 -19.93 -21.05 -11.56
CA SER A 60 -21.38 -21.26 -11.55
C SER A 60 -22.07 -20.24 -10.63
N LYS A 61 -23.27 -19.82 -11.01
CA LYS A 61 -24.11 -18.93 -10.18
C LYS A 61 -24.49 -19.59 -8.85
N ASP A 62 -24.65 -20.90 -8.82
CA ASP A 62 -25.01 -21.63 -7.62
C ASP A 62 -23.83 -21.72 -6.65
N ASP A 63 -22.60 -21.99 -7.13
CA ASP A 63 -21.40 -21.93 -6.32
C ASP A 63 -21.18 -20.52 -5.73
N TYR A 64 -21.42 -19.47 -6.55
CA TYR A 64 -21.30 -18.09 -6.09
C TYR A 64 -22.29 -17.76 -4.96
N LYS A 65 -23.54 -18.19 -5.11
CA LYS A 65 -24.55 -18.04 -4.05
C LYS A 65 -24.22 -18.86 -2.78
N ALA A 66 -23.73 -20.07 -2.97
CA ALA A 66 -23.40 -20.97 -1.85
C ALA A 66 -22.30 -20.42 -0.94
N LEU A 67 -21.35 -19.61 -1.48
CA LEU A 67 -20.26 -19.02 -0.68
C LEU A 67 -20.62 -17.69 -0.01
N GLN A 68 -21.75 -17.06 -0.33
CA GLN A 68 -22.12 -15.76 0.23
C GLN A 68 -22.25 -15.78 1.75
N GLY A 69 -22.93 -16.80 2.29
CA GLY A 69 -23.08 -17.00 3.74
C GLY A 69 -21.71 -17.13 4.42
N LYS A 70 -20.83 -17.97 3.85
CA LYS A 70 -19.47 -18.18 4.37
C LYS A 70 -18.63 -16.91 4.36
N ALA A 71 -18.77 -16.07 3.34
CA ALA A 71 -18.07 -14.78 3.25
C ALA A 71 -18.54 -13.80 4.33
N LEU A 72 -19.85 -13.73 4.58
CA LEU A 72 -20.41 -12.91 5.66
C LEU A 72 -19.99 -13.40 7.05
N GLU A 73 -20.00 -14.73 7.28
CA GLU A 73 -19.48 -15.33 8.51
C GLU A 73 -18.00 -15.00 8.70
N SER A 74 -17.20 -15.13 7.63
CA SER A 74 -15.77 -14.77 7.65
C SER A 74 -15.55 -13.30 7.97
N ASN A 75 -16.36 -12.40 7.37
CA ASN A 75 -16.30 -10.98 7.68
C ASN A 75 -16.71 -10.69 9.13
N ALA A 76 -17.75 -11.34 9.66
CA ALA A 76 -18.16 -11.20 11.05
C ALA A 76 -17.07 -11.68 12.01
N ALA A 77 -16.40 -12.79 11.70
CA ALA A 77 -15.33 -13.36 12.49
C ALA A 77 -14.10 -12.41 12.63
N LEU A 78 -13.84 -11.54 11.66
CA LEU A 78 -12.81 -10.50 11.77
C LEU A 78 -13.11 -9.51 12.90
N TYR A 79 -14.37 -9.13 13.09
CA TYR A 79 -14.81 -8.22 14.16
C TYR A 79 -14.97 -8.95 15.51
N ASP A 80 -15.53 -10.16 15.50
CA ASP A 80 -15.80 -10.95 16.70
C ASP A 80 -14.56 -11.67 17.22
N LYS A 81 -13.47 -11.70 16.45
CA LYS A 81 -12.20 -12.34 16.80
C LYS A 81 -12.35 -13.83 17.14
N THR A 82 -13.18 -14.54 16.38
CA THR A 82 -13.58 -15.93 16.68
C THR A 82 -12.78 -17.00 15.93
N LEU A 83 -11.96 -16.60 14.94
CA LEU A 83 -11.17 -17.53 14.13
C LEU A 83 -9.65 -17.37 14.39
N PRO A 84 -8.81 -18.32 13.94
CA PRO A 84 -7.36 -18.27 14.14
C PRO A 84 -6.72 -16.96 13.67
N GLY A 85 -5.76 -16.45 14.47
CA GLY A 85 -5.09 -15.18 14.21
C GLY A 85 -5.81 -13.97 14.80
N ASN A 86 -6.76 -14.19 15.68
CA ASN A 86 -7.55 -13.17 16.37
C ASN A 86 -6.73 -12.14 17.15
N ASP A 87 -5.50 -12.47 17.54
CA ASP A 87 -4.56 -11.55 18.20
C ASP A 87 -4.06 -10.42 17.27
N PHE A 88 -4.25 -10.56 15.95
CA PHE A 88 -3.73 -9.65 14.93
C PHE A 88 -4.83 -8.89 14.17
N LEU A 89 -5.97 -8.64 14.78
CA LEU A 89 -7.13 -7.97 14.16
C LEU A 89 -7.32 -6.50 14.58
N GLY A 90 -6.28 -5.86 15.10
CA GLY A 90 -6.32 -4.44 15.49
C GLY A 90 -6.50 -3.47 14.32
N TRP A 91 -6.27 -3.90 13.08
CA TRP A 91 -6.45 -3.13 11.87
C TRP A 91 -7.93 -3.10 11.38
N VAL A 92 -8.77 -4.02 11.85
CA VAL A 92 -10.15 -4.21 11.36
C VAL A 92 -11.05 -3.02 11.72
N ASP A 93 -10.91 -2.47 12.93
CA ASP A 93 -11.57 -1.23 13.33
C ASP A 93 -10.71 -0.03 12.92
N VAL A 94 -10.69 0.24 11.63
CA VAL A 94 -9.79 1.24 11.05
C VAL A 94 -10.10 2.66 11.53
N LYS A 95 -11.32 2.95 11.97
CA LYS A 95 -11.68 4.27 12.51
C LYS A 95 -11.05 4.56 13.86
N ASN A 96 -10.65 3.52 14.58
CA ASN A 96 -9.98 3.59 15.87
C ASN A 96 -8.53 3.08 15.82
N ILE A 97 -7.97 2.89 14.63
CA ILE A 97 -6.60 2.34 14.45
C ILE A 97 -5.52 3.25 15.01
N ILE A 98 -5.78 4.56 15.03
CA ILE A 98 -4.88 5.58 15.58
C ILE A 98 -5.68 6.66 16.30
N SER A 99 -5.18 7.16 17.41
CA SER A 99 -5.78 8.26 18.14
C SER A 99 -5.52 9.61 17.45
N GLU A 100 -6.43 10.57 17.63
CA GLU A 100 -6.26 11.94 17.10
C GLU A 100 -4.99 12.61 17.68
N GLN A 101 -4.65 12.32 18.93
CA GLN A 101 -3.44 12.82 19.57
C GLN A 101 -2.19 12.29 18.85
N GLU A 102 -2.11 10.97 18.62
CA GLU A 102 -0.95 10.34 17.94
C GLU A 102 -0.84 10.80 16.48
N LEU A 103 -1.98 10.94 15.79
CA LEU A 103 -2.02 11.47 14.42
C LEU A 103 -1.47 12.89 14.35
N SER A 104 -1.88 13.76 15.27
CA SER A 104 -1.38 15.13 15.39
C SER A 104 0.12 15.18 15.74
N GLU A 105 0.61 14.26 16.57
CA GLU A 105 2.04 14.14 16.88
C GLU A 105 2.86 13.70 15.66
N ILE A 106 2.33 12.78 14.84
CA ILE A 106 2.93 12.38 13.56
C ILE A 106 3.04 13.59 12.63
N GLU A 107 1.94 14.31 12.42
CA GLU A 107 1.91 15.50 11.55
C GLU A 107 2.90 16.57 12.00
N LYS A 108 2.93 16.85 13.31
CA LYS A 108 3.86 17.83 13.89
C LYS A 108 5.32 17.45 13.66
N LYS A 109 5.69 16.18 13.98
CA LYS A 109 7.08 15.72 13.79
C LYS A 109 7.47 15.63 12.33
N ALA A 110 6.55 15.22 11.47
CA ALA A 110 6.76 15.20 10.02
C ALA A 110 7.01 16.61 9.46
N ALA A 111 6.20 17.61 9.87
CA ALA A 111 6.39 19.00 9.45
C ALA A 111 7.74 19.56 9.93
N GLU A 112 8.11 19.30 11.19
CA GLU A 112 9.42 19.70 11.74
C GLU A 112 10.59 19.15 10.91
N LEU A 113 10.54 17.86 10.55
CA LEU A 113 11.60 17.24 9.75
C LEU A 113 11.62 17.79 8.33
N ARG A 114 10.47 17.98 7.68
CA ARG A 114 10.40 18.51 6.31
C ARG A 114 11.14 19.84 6.13
N GLU A 115 11.06 20.73 7.12
CA GLU A 115 11.78 22.01 7.08
C GLU A 115 13.32 21.86 7.20
N LYS A 116 13.77 20.76 7.80
CA LYS A 116 15.18 20.53 8.14
C LYS A 116 15.92 19.66 7.14
N ILE A 117 15.21 18.77 6.39
CA ILE A 117 15.85 17.72 5.60
C ILE A 117 15.51 17.79 4.11
N GLU A 118 16.40 17.26 3.32
CA GLU A 118 16.24 16.98 1.89
C GLU A 118 15.86 15.51 1.65
N VAL A 119 16.31 14.61 2.56
CA VAL A 119 16.11 13.15 2.45
C VAL A 119 15.65 12.56 3.77
N LEU A 120 14.61 11.76 3.75
CA LEU A 120 14.28 10.80 4.81
C LEU A 120 14.74 9.42 4.37
N VAL A 121 15.55 8.73 5.18
CA VAL A 121 15.83 7.31 4.96
C VAL A 121 14.97 6.47 5.90
N VAL A 122 14.05 5.69 5.33
CA VAL A 122 13.21 4.73 6.05
C VAL A 122 13.92 3.40 6.08
N ILE A 123 14.19 2.89 7.30
CA ILE A 123 14.92 1.65 7.53
C ILE A 123 13.93 0.59 8.02
N GLY A 124 13.65 -0.40 7.18
CA GLY A 124 12.68 -1.45 7.48
C GLY A 124 12.62 -2.51 6.39
N ILE A 125 11.95 -3.62 6.67
CA ILE A 125 11.77 -4.73 5.72
C ILE A 125 10.31 -5.21 5.72
N GLY A 126 9.86 -5.78 4.61
CA GLY A 126 8.49 -6.28 4.47
C GLY A 126 7.45 -5.21 4.75
N GLY A 127 6.51 -5.47 5.66
CA GLY A 127 5.46 -4.51 6.03
C GLY A 127 5.97 -3.21 6.67
N SER A 128 7.21 -3.18 7.15
CA SER A 128 7.82 -1.96 7.70
C SER A 128 8.26 -0.96 6.63
N TYR A 129 8.20 -1.31 5.33
CA TYR A 129 8.55 -0.36 4.26
C TYR A 129 7.59 -0.42 3.06
N LEU A 130 7.10 -1.61 2.67
CA LEU A 130 6.34 -1.77 1.42
C LEU A 130 5.09 -0.90 1.37
N GLY A 131 4.31 -0.85 2.44
CA GLY A 131 3.09 -0.05 2.46
C GLY A 131 3.34 1.46 2.36
N ALA A 132 4.33 1.97 3.10
CA ALA A 132 4.74 3.38 2.97
C ALA A 132 5.26 3.67 1.57
N LYS A 133 6.10 2.80 1.02
CA LYS A 133 6.66 2.95 -0.33
C LYS A 133 5.56 2.93 -1.39
N ALA A 134 4.58 2.04 -1.28
CA ALA A 134 3.44 1.96 -2.19
C ALA A 134 2.69 3.30 -2.30
N VAL A 135 2.39 3.93 -1.16
CA VAL A 135 1.68 5.21 -1.15
C VAL A 135 2.57 6.35 -1.65
N ILE A 136 3.82 6.42 -1.18
CA ILE A 136 4.77 7.48 -1.53
C ILE A 136 5.05 7.46 -3.03
N GLU A 137 5.37 6.30 -3.62
CA GLU A 137 5.65 6.18 -5.06
C GLU A 137 4.41 6.49 -5.91
N ALA A 138 3.23 6.04 -5.47
CA ALA A 138 1.98 6.29 -6.18
C ALA A 138 1.63 7.79 -6.26
N LEU A 139 2.00 8.57 -5.24
CA LEU A 139 1.64 9.99 -5.15
C LEU A 139 2.77 10.93 -5.60
N SER A 140 4.03 10.50 -5.49
CA SER A 140 5.19 11.32 -5.85
C SER A 140 5.25 11.60 -7.35
N ASN A 141 5.94 12.68 -7.72
CA ASN A 141 6.39 12.85 -9.08
C ASN A 141 7.40 11.74 -9.42
N SER A 142 7.22 11.08 -10.57
CA SER A 142 8.10 9.96 -10.99
C SER A 142 9.58 10.36 -11.09
N PHE A 143 9.88 11.64 -11.21
CA PHE A 143 11.23 12.23 -11.28
C PHE A 143 11.55 13.10 -10.05
N ALA A 144 10.93 12.84 -8.90
CA ALA A 144 11.14 13.63 -7.68
C ALA A 144 12.61 13.70 -7.25
N GLN A 145 13.38 12.65 -7.52
CA GLN A 145 14.80 12.57 -7.19
C GLN A 145 15.66 13.62 -7.93
N MET A 146 15.19 14.16 -9.06
CA MET A 146 15.88 15.23 -9.79
C MET A 146 15.71 16.62 -9.17
N ASN A 147 14.83 16.77 -8.18
CA ASN A 147 14.51 18.06 -7.56
C ASN A 147 14.39 17.94 -6.03
N VAL A 148 15.47 17.49 -5.42
CA VAL A 148 15.55 17.30 -3.95
C VAL A 148 15.78 18.63 -3.26
N LYS A 149 14.95 18.97 -2.27
CA LYS A 149 15.07 20.22 -1.50
C LYS A 149 14.38 20.14 -0.15
N LYS A 150 14.80 21.01 0.79
CA LYS A 150 14.08 21.22 2.05
C LYS A 150 12.64 21.67 1.80
N GLY A 151 11.73 21.29 2.70
CA GLY A 151 10.29 21.53 2.55
C GLY A 151 9.59 20.50 1.63
N ASN A 152 10.36 19.81 0.77
CA ASN A 152 9.86 18.74 -0.10
C ASN A 152 10.90 17.61 -0.18
N PRO A 153 11.19 16.93 0.94
CA PRO A 153 12.16 15.85 0.98
C PRO A 153 11.72 14.66 0.15
N ILE A 154 12.70 13.94 -0.43
CA ILE A 154 12.47 12.60 -0.96
C ILE A 154 12.59 11.56 0.16
N VAL A 155 11.93 10.42 -0.04
CA VAL A 155 12.03 9.28 0.86
C VAL A 155 12.79 8.16 0.17
N LEU A 156 13.91 7.75 0.77
CA LEU A 156 14.70 6.60 0.36
C LEU A 156 14.52 5.46 1.36
N PHE A 157 14.82 4.24 0.94
CA PHE A 157 14.60 3.07 1.78
C PHE A 157 15.90 2.29 1.97
N ALA A 158 16.10 1.72 3.15
CA ALA A 158 17.24 0.89 3.51
C ALA A 158 16.79 -0.30 4.39
N GLY A 159 17.61 -1.35 4.45
CA GLY A 159 17.32 -2.51 5.27
C GLY A 159 16.23 -3.43 4.71
N GLN A 160 15.75 -3.18 3.49
CA GLN A 160 14.88 -4.09 2.75
C GLN A 160 15.69 -5.14 1.97
N ASN A 161 17.00 -4.99 1.93
CA ASN A 161 17.98 -5.94 1.39
C ASN A 161 19.30 -5.81 2.16
N ILE A 162 20.25 -6.69 1.87
CA ILE A 162 21.62 -6.70 2.42
C ILE A 162 22.67 -6.64 1.30
N GLY A 163 22.32 -6.02 0.16
CA GLY A 163 23.24 -5.76 -0.94
C GLY A 163 24.26 -4.69 -0.54
N GLU A 164 25.55 -5.04 -0.60
CA GLU A 164 26.65 -4.17 -0.16
C GLU A 164 26.75 -2.92 -1.04
N ASP A 165 26.66 -3.08 -2.36
CA ASP A 165 26.65 -1.97 -3.32
C ASP A 165 25.51 -0.99 -3.02
N TYR A 166 24.28 -1.51 -2.82
CA TYR A 166 23.11 -0.69 -2.55
C TYR A 166 23.27 0.21 -1.31
N ILE A 167 23.77 -0.35 -0.20
CA ILE A 167 23.91 0.44 1.03
C ILE A 167 25.09 1.42 0.92
N SER A 168 26.15 1.07 0.20
CA SER A 168 27.29 1.94 -0.08
C SER A 168 26.86 3.15 -0.92
N GLU A 169 26.19 2.89 -2.04
CA GLU A 169 25.69 3.92 -2.96
C GLU A 169 24.66 4.85 -2.27
N LEU A 170 23.79 4.28 -1.40
CA LEU A 170 22.87 5.08 -0.60
C LEU A 170 23.62 6.02 0.34
N MET A 171 24.62 5.54 1.07
CA MET A 171 25.42 6.36 1.98
C MET A 171 26.17 7.46 1.22
N GLU A 172 26.70 7.18 0.03
CA GLU A 172 27.31 8.17 -0.84
C GLU A 172 26.30 9.22 -1.31
N ALA A 173 25.15 8.80 -1.81
CA ALA A 173 24.09 9.68 -2.32
C ALA A 173 23.53 10.66 -1.28
N ILE A 174 23.56 10.32 0.00
CA ILE A 174 23.08 11.20 1.08
C ILE A 174 24.20 11.97 1.78
N SER A 175 25.45 11.75 1.42
CA SER A 175 26.63 12.29 2.13
C SER A 175 26.64 13.82 2.19
N ASP A 176 26.27 14.49 1.10
CA ASP A 176 26.18 15.96 0.96
C ASP A 176 24.78 16.52 1.31
N LYS A 177 23.76 15.67 1.48
CA LYS A 177 22.38 16.08 1.76
C LYS A 177 22.12 16.28 3.25
N SER A 178 21.13 17.10 3.59
CA SER A 178 20.55 17.10 4.92
C SER A 178 19.53 15.97 5.02
N TYR A 179 19.73 15.04 5.97
CA TYR A 179 18.88 13.86 6.07
C TYR A 179 18.47 13.53 7.51
N ALA A 180 17.45 12.69 7.62
CA ALA A 180 16.96 12.07 8.83
C ALA A 180 16.73 10.56 8.62
N LEU A 181 16.65 9.82 9.71
CA LEU A 181 16.40 8.37 9.70
C LEU A 181 15.05 8.06 10.36
N CYS A 182 14.28 7.17 9.75
CA CYS A 182 13.10 6.57 10.37
C CYS A 182 13.32 5.05 10.44
N VAL A 183 13.66 4.54 11.61
CA VAL A 183 13.89 3.10 11.80
C VAL A 183 12.62 2.42 12.30
N ILE A 184 12.16 1.40 11.57
CA ILE A 184 10.90 0.70 11.81
C ILE A 184 11.17 -0.78 12.04
N SER A 185 11.11 -1.19 13.30
CA SER A 185 11.30 -2.58 13.70
C SER A 185 10.68 -2.83 15.07
N LYS A 186 9.81 -3.84 15.18
CA LYS A 186 9.16 -4.17 16.46
C LYS A 186 10.18 -4.64 17.49
N SER A 187 11.02 -5.59 17.13
CA SER A 187 12.06 -6.15 18.03
C SER A 187 13.37 -5.33 18.06
N GLY A 188 13.70 -4.68 16.94
CA GLY A 188 15.02 -4.09 16.71
C GLY A 188 16.13 -5.08 16.41
N THR A 189 15.80 -6.35 16.20
CA THR A 189 16.78 -7.45 15.99
C THR A 189 16.63 -8.15 14.65
N THR A 190 15.70 -7.69 13.79
CA THR A 190 15.63 -8.19 12.41
C THR A 190 16.92 -7.82 11.69
N THR A 191 17.59 -8.79 11.11
CA THR A 191 18.99 -8.69 10.67
C THR A 191 19.22 -7.56 9.68
N GLU A 192 18.42 -7.50 8.62
CA GLU A 192 18.60 -6.57 7.51
C GLU A 192 18.46 -5.11 7.95
N PRO A 193 17.34 -4.68 8.59
CA PRO A 193 17.22 -3.29 9.07
C PRO A 193 18.17 -3.00 10.25
N ALA A 194 18.57 -4.00 11.05
CA ALA A 194 19.52 -3.76 12.15
C ALA A 194 20.93 -3.44 11.61
N ILE A 195 21.37 -4.12 10.54
CA ILE A 195 22.64 -3.82 9.86
C ILE A 195 22.58 -2.42 9.25
N ALA A 196 21.53 -2.12 8.46
CA ALA A 196 21.37 -0.83 7.81
C ALA A 196 21.32 0.32 8.85
N PHE A 197 20.58 0.12 9.95
CA PHE A 197 20.49 1.15 11.01
C PHE A 197 21.83 1.35 11.72
N ARG A 198 22.59 0.29 12.00
CA ARG A 198 23.92 0.40 12.62
C ARG A 198 24.88 1.24 11.77
N LEU A 199 24.89 1.01 10.45
CA LEU A 199 25.74 1.76 9.52
C LEU A 199 25.29 3.23 9.41
N LEU A 200 24.01 3.46 9.17
CA LEU A 200 23.44 4.81 8.97
C LEU A 200 23.43 5.63 10.27
N LYS A 201 23.25 4.99 11.45
CA LYS A 201 23.39 5.64 12.75
C LYS A 201 24.80 6.19 12.94
N ALA A 202 25.82 5.40 12.65
CA ALA A 202 27.21 5.87 12.76
C ALA A 202 27.45 7.10 11.84
N LYS A 203 26.93 7.06 10.60
CA LYS A 203 27.08 8.15 9.62
C LYS A 203 26.33 9.44 10.04
N ILE A 204 25.13 9.33 10.57
CA ILE A 204 24.38 10.52 11.01
C ILE A 204 25.00 11.15 12.24
N GLU A 205 25.53 10.34 13.18
CA GLU A 205 26.26 10.81 14.36
C GLU A 205 27.61 11.46 14.00
N GLU A 206 28.34 10.89 13.02
CA GLU A 206 29.55 11.48 12.47
C GLU A 206 29.28 12.88 11.85
N LYS A 207 28.17 13.01 11.11
CA LYS A 207 27.83 14.23 10.39
C LYS A 207 27.31 15.35 11.29
N TYR A 208 26.44 15.04 12.27
CA TYR A 208 25.69 16.04 13.05
C TYR A 208 26.06 16.07 14.54
N GLY A 209 26.88 15.12 15.00
CA GLY A 209 27.08 14.87 16.43
C GLY A 209 25.88 14.18 17.09
N LYS A 210 26.08 13.55 18.24
CA LYS A 210 25.05 12.70 18.89
C LYS A 210 23.75 13.44 19.20
N LYS A 211 23.83 14.68 19.68
CA LYS A 211 22.64 15.45 20.09
C LYS A 211 21.73 15.76 18.90
N GLU A 212 22.26 16.35 17.83
CA GLU A 212 21.46 16.66 16.66
C GLU A 212 21.01 15.39 15.91
N ALA A 213 21.86 14.37 15.85
CA ALA A 213 21.49 13.07 15.30
C ALA A 213 20.28 12.45 15.99
N SER A 214 20.19 12.55 17.34
CA SER A 214 19.05 12.03 18.08
C SER A 214 17.73 12.73 17.74
N GLU A 215 17.76 14.03 17.43
CA GLU A 215 16.59 14.79 16.98
C GLU A 215 16.13 14.43 15.55
N ARG A 216 17.08 13.91 14.73
CA ARG A 216 16.86 13.48 13.33
C ARG A 216 16.52 12.00 13.20
N ILE A 217 16.58 11.23 14.28
CA ILE A 217 16.20 9.81 14.28
C ILE A 217 14.82 9.65 14.91
N VAL A 218 13.91 9.00 14.16
CA VAL A 218 12.61 8.58 14.64
C VAL A 218 12.57 7.07 14.66
N ALA A 219 12.17 6.47 15.80
CA ALA A 219 12.05 5.03 15.94
C ALA A 219 10.56 4.63 16.05
N ILE A 220 10.10 3.78 15.13
CA ILE A 220 8.77 3.18 15.19
C ILE A 220 8.96 1.73 15.64
N THR A 221 8.56 1.43 16.87
CA THR A 221 8.95 0.18 17.54
C THR A 221 7.91 -0.25 18.59
N ASP A 222 8.17 -1.35 19.29
CA ASP A 222 7.33 -1.83 20.38
C ASP A 222 7.15 -0.75 21.48
N LYS A 223 6.04 -0.81 22.19
CA LYS A 223 5.71 0.17 23.25
C LYS A 223 6.70 0.14 24.41
N SER A 224 7.18 -1.04 24.82
CA SER A 224 7.87 -1.22 26.10
C SER A 224 9.12 -2.12 26.03
N ARG A 225 9.28 -2.94 25.00
CA ARG A 225 10.31 -3.98 24.92
C ARG A 225 11.05 -3.99 23.58
N GLY A 226 12.15 -4.74 23.53
CA GLY A 226 12.96 -4.92 22.34
C GLY A 226 14.18 -3.98 22.29
N ALA A 227 15.19 -4.39 21.51
CA ALA A 227 16.47 -3.70 21.41
C ALA A 227 16.33 -2.24 20.91
N LEU A 228 15.45 -2.02 19.91
CA LEU A 228 15.22 -0.67 19.38
C LEU A 228 14.52 0.24 20.41
N ARG A 229 13.57 -0.29 21.19
CA ARG A 229 12.93 0.48 22.26
C ARG A 229 13.94 0.90 23.32
N THR A 230 14.78 -0.04 23.76
CA THR A 230 15.84 0.24 24.74
C THR A 230 16.79 1.32 24.24
N LEU A 231 17.25 1.19 22.99
CA LEU A 231 18.12 2.17 22.37
C LEU A 231 17.45 3.54 22.22
N ALA A 232 16.21 3.57 21.76
CA ALA A 232 15.48 4.82 21.57
C ALA A 232 15.27 5.58 22.88
N ASN A 233 15.04 4.86 23.98
CA ASN A 233 14.93 5.47 25.32
C ASN A 233 16.27 6.02 25.82
N SER A 234 17.37 5.27 25.62
CA SER A 234 18.70 5.71 26.08
C SER A 234 19.25 6.90 25.30
N GLU A 235 18.97 6.98 23.99
CA GLU A 235 19.47 8.04 23.12
C GLU A 235 18.48 9.21 22.96
N GLY A 236 17.27 9.09 23.51
CA GLY A 236 16.24 10.14 23.47
C GLY A 236 15.56 10.33 22.12
N TYR A 237 15.46 9.28 21.30
CA TYR A 237 14.79 9.36 19.99
C TYR A 237 13.29 9.61 20.15
N LYS A 238 12.69 10.42 19.27
CA LYS A 238 11.22 10.44 19.13
C LYS A 238 10.75 9.07 18.71
N THR A 239 9.72 8.55 19.40
CA THR A 239 9.16 7.23 19.12
C THR A 239 7.69 7.28 18.78
N PHE A 240 7.26 6.34 17.91
CA PHE A 240 5.87 5.94 17.70
C PHE A 240 5.73 4.44 17.93
N VAL A 241 4.51 3.97 18.18
CA VAL A 241 4.28 2.59 18.61
C VAL A 241 3.82 1.71 17.44
N ILE A 242 4.46 0.53 17.33
CA ILE A 242 3.90 -0.59 16.55
C ILE A 242 2.96 -1.36 17.47
N GLY A 243 1.66 -1.32 17.19
CA GLY A 243 0.67 -2.04 17.97
C GLY A 243 0.89 -3.55 17.97
N ASP A 244 0.65 -4.20 19.11
CA ASP A 244 0.81 -5.66 19.23
C ASP A 244 -0.20 -6.43 18.40
N THR A 245 -1.36 -5.84 18.15
CA THR A 245 -2.50 -6.45 17.48
C THR A 245 -2.52 -6.23 15.96
N VAL A 246 -1.47 -5.64 15.36
CA VAL A 246 -1.40 -5.40 13.92
C VAL A 246 -0.17 -6.09 13.32
N GLY A 247 -0.40 -6.99 12.38
CA GLY A 247 0.66 -7.64 11.61
C GLY A 247 1.32 -6.68 10.62
N GLY A 248 2.61 -6.93 10.26
CA GLY A 248 3.38 -6.03 9.40
C GLY A 248 2.72 -5.67 8.08
N ARG A 249 2.16 -6.64 7.36
CA ARG A 249 1.50 -6.42 6.06
C ARG A 249 0.14 -5.71 6.13
N PHE A 250 -0.43 -5.55 7.34
CA PHE A 250 -1.66 -4.81 7.65
C PHE A 250 -1.38 -3.47 8.35
N SER A 251 -0.14 -2.96 8.34
CA SER A 251 0.26 -1.83 9.17
C SER A 251 0.36 -0.48 8.44
N VAL A 252 -0.01 -0.41 7.17
CA VAL A 252 0.12 0.83 6.36
C VAL A 252 -0.60 2.02 7.00
N LEU A 253 -1.79 1.78 7.56
CA LEU A 253 -2.65 2.81 8.17
C LEU A 253 -2.35 3.03 9.67
N THR A 254 -1.18 2.57 10.14
CA THR A 254 -0.64 2.82 11.49
C THR A 254 0.56 3.79 11.40
N PRO A 255 1.18 4.19 12.51
CA PRO A 255 2.40 5.00 12.45
C PRO A 255 3.49 4.46 11.53
N VAL A 256 3.53 3.12 11.30
CA VAL A 256 4.47 2.45 10.39
C VAL A 256 4.43 3.03 8.98
N GLY A 257 3.24 3.21 8.42
CA GLY A 257 3.07 3.83 7.09
C GLY A 257 2.84 5.33 7.17
N LEU A 258 2.01 5.79 8.12
CA LEU A 258 1.56 7.19 8.19
C LEU A 258 2.71 8.18 8.41
N PHE A 259 3.71 7.86 9.24
CA PHE A 259 4.80 8.78 9.50
C PHE A 259 5.68 9.05 8.27
N PRO A 260 6.23 8.04 7.57
CA PRO A 260 6.98 8.27 6.33
C PRO A 260 6.17 9.00 5.25
N ILE A 261 4.88 8.65 5.11
CA ILE A 261 3.95 9.26 4.15
C ILE A 261 3.76 10.76 4.47
N ALA A 262 3.59 11.12 5.76
CA ALA A 262 3.48 12.50 6.20
C ALA A 262 4.77 13.30 5.95
N VAL A 263 5.95 12.69 6.19
CA VAL A 263 7.24 13.33 5.88
C VAL A 263 7.40 13.55 4.37
N ALA A 264 6.94 12.63 3.54
CA ALA A 264 6.89 12.81 2.09
C ALA A 264 5.95 13.96 1.64
N GLY A 265 5.09 14.44 2.55
CA GLY A 265 4.21 15.60 2.31
C GLY A 265 2.81 15.27 1.87
N PHE A 266 2.39 14.03 1.98
CA PHE A 266 1.04 13.60 1.63
C PHE A 266 0.07 13.68 2.80
N ASP A 267 -1.21 13.87 2.49
CA ASP A 267 -2.28 14.04 3.47
C ASP A 267 -2.72 12.69 4.05
N ILE A 268 -2.15 12.33 5.21
CA ILE A 268 -2.46 11.08 5.90
C ILE A 268 -3.90 11.04 6.43
N ARG A 269 -4.54 12.21 6.64
CA ARG A 269 -5.95 12.27 7.04
C ARG A 269 -6.86 11.88 5.89
N GLN A 270 -6.56 12.33 4.68
CA GLN A 270 -7.29 11.92 3.47
C GLN A 270 -7.10 10.41 3.20
N LEU A 271 -5.90 9.87 3.44
CA LEU A 271 -5.63 8.44 3.32
C LEU A 271 -6.53 7.64 4.30
N LEU A 272 -6.55 8.02 5.57
CA LEU A 272 -7.42 7.39 6.58
C LEU A 272 -8.90 7.54 6.26
N GLN A 273 -9.34 8.70 5.78
CA GLN A 273 -10.72 8.93 5.38
C GLN A 273 -11.16 8.02 4.23
N GLY A 274 -10.26 7.74 3.28
CA GLY A 274 -10.50 6.75 2.24
C GLY A 274 -10.77 5.37 2.83
N ALA A 275 -9.93 4.92 3.76
CA ALA A 275 -10.11 3.65 4.45
C ALA A 275 -11.41 3.59 5.27
N PHE A 276 -11.74 4.65 6.01
CA PHE A 276 -12.98 4.75 6.78
C PHE A 276 -14.22 4.61 5.89
N SER A 277 -14.18 5.18 4.68
CA SER A 277 -15.29 5.08 3.74
C SER A 277 -15.53 3.65 3.26
N VAL A 278 -14.49 2.83 3.15
CA VAL A 278 -14.63 1.40 2.80
C VAL A 278 -15.20 0.61 3.97
N GLU A 279 -14.80 0.91 5.20
CA GLU A 279 -15.41 0.28 6.36
C GLU A 279 -16.92 0.47 6.40
N ASP A 280 -17.43 1.64 6.01
CA ASP A 280 -18.88 1.94 6.01
C ASP A 280 -19.72 0.93 5.22
N PHE A 281 -19.19 0.33 4.16
CA PHE A 281 -19.91 -0.68 3.37
C PHE A 281 -19.36 -2.10 3.50
N THR A 282 -18.29 -2.31 4.29
CA THR A 282 -17.71 -3.65 4.56
C THR A 282 -17.80 -4.08 6.02
N GLN A 283 -18.33 -3.24 6.92
CA GLN A 283 -18.44 -3.57 8.34
C GLN A 283 -19.38 -4.75 8.61
N LYS A 284 -19.22 -5.35 9.78
CA LYS A 284 -20.13 -6.40 10.27
C LYS A 284 -21.58 -5.93 10.23
N GLY A 285 -22.49 -6.81 9.77
CA GLY A 285 -23.92 -6.53 9.65
C GLY A 285 -24.35 -5.95 8.31
N LYS A 286 -23.41 -5.62 7.42
CA LYS A 286 -23.72 -5.31 6.03
C LYS A 286 -24.17 -6.55 5.27
N SER A 287 -25.12 -6.37 4.35
CA SER A 287 -25.53 -7.45 3.44
C SER A 287 -24.39 -7.83 2.51
N PHE A 288 -24.48 -9.01 1.92
CA PHE A 288 -23.48 -9.43 0.94
C PHE A 288 -23.42 -8.45 -0.24
N ASP A 289 -24.56 -8.00 -0.75
CA ASP A 289 -24.65 -7.07 -1.91
C ASP A 289 -23.98 -5.72 -1.66
N GLU A 290 -23.92 -5.26 -0.39
CA GLU A 290 -23.21 -4.02 -0.03
C GLU A 290 -21.70 -4.25 0.11
N ASN A 291 -21.24 -5.46 0.42
CA ASN A 291 -19.86 -5.75 0.81
C ASN A 291 -18.99 -6.14 -0.39
N THR A 292 -18.43 -5.17 -1.07
CA THR A 292 -17.56 -5.40 -2.25
C THR A 292 -16.32 -6.26 -1.92
N ALA A 293 -15.77 -6.17 -0.71
CA ALA A 293 -14.64 -7.01 -0.28
C ALA A 293 -15.03 -8.50 -0.18
N ALA A 294 -16.26 -8.78 0.27
CA ALA A 294 -16.80 -10.14 0.29
C ALA A 294 -17.02 -10.69 -1.13
N HIS A 295 -17.54 -9.88 -2.06
CA HIS A 295 -17.66 -10.25 -3.47
C HIS A 295 -16.31 -10.66 -4.09
N TYR A 296 -15.29 -9.83 -3.89
CA TYR A 296 -13.95 -10.12 -4.40
C TYR A 296 -13.37 -11.40 -3.79
N ALA A 297 -13.49 -11.58 -2.47
CA ALA A 297 -13.02 -12.78 -1.76
C ALA A 297 -13.71 -14.06 -2.25
N VAL A 298 -15.03 -14.01 -2.50
CA VAL A 298 -15.80 -15.15 -3.03
C VAL A 298 -15.32 -15.53 -4.43
N VAL A 299 -15.21 -14.55 -5.34
CA VAL A 299 -14.77 -14.83 -6.71
C VAL A 299 -13.38 -15.43 -6.76
N ARG A 300 -12.42 -14.88 -5.99
CA ARG A 300 -11.06 -15.43 -5.86
C ARG A 300 -11.08 -16.91 -5.48
N ASN A 301 -11.81 -17.26 -4.42
CA ASN A 301 -11.88 -18.64 -3.93
C ASN A 301 -12.57 -19.58 -4.92
N LEU A 302 -13.54 -19.09 -5.69
CA LEU A 302 -14.20 -19.88 -6.74
C LEU A 302 -13.28 -20.11 -7.94
N LEU A 303 -12.55 -19.11 -8.38
CA LEU A 303 -11.54 -19.26 -9.44
C LEU A 303 -10.45 -20.25 -8.99
N TYR A 304 -9.99 -20.17 -7.74
CA TYR A 304 -9.04 -21.15 -7.20
C TYR A 304 -9.58 -22.58 -7.24
N LYS A 305 -10.85 -22.80 -6.87
CA LYS A 305 -11.51 -24.12 -7.00
C LYS A 305 -11.62 -24.61 -8.46
N LYS A 306 -11.53 -23.70 -9.43
CA LYS A 306 -11.48 -24.01 -10.87
C LYS A 306 -10.06 -24.11 -11.41
N ASN A 307 -9.06 -24.26 -10.52
CA ASN A 307 -7.63 -24.38 -10.83
C ASN A 307 -6.95 -23.11 -11.37
N PHE A 308 -7.57 -21.94 -11.23
CA PHE A 308 -6.87 -20.68 -11.43
C PHE A 308 -6.07 -20.36 -10.16
N SER A 309 -4.84 -20.88 -10.11
CA SER A 309 -3.98 -20.83 -8.91
C SER A 309 -3.06 -19.60 -8.84
N THR A 310 -3.07 -18.74 -9.85
CA THR A 310 -2.28 -17.50 -9.92
C THR A 310 -3.19 -16.32 -10.16
N GLU A 311 -3.09 -15.30 -9.32
CA GLU A 311 -3.72 -14.02 -9.56
C GLU A 311 -2.67 -13.00 -9.97
N ILE A 312 -2.90 -12.33 -11.09
CA ILE A 312 -2.04 -11.27 -11.59
C ILE A 312 -2.71 -9.93 -11.31
N LEU A 313 -2.11 -9.12 -10.42
CA LEU A 313 -2.53 -7.72 -10.27
C LEU A 313 -1.96 -6.90 -11.42
N VAL A 314 -2.84 -6.33 -12.21
CA VAL A 314 -2.52 -5.56 -13.41
C VAL A 314 -2.75 -4.09 -13.17
N ASN A 315 -1.80 -3.24 -13.56
CA ASN A 315 -2.03 -1.81 -13.64
C ASN A 315 -1.56 -1.26 -14.99
N PHE A 316 -2.22 -0.18 -15.46
CA PHE A 316 -1.82 0.63 -16.61
C PHE A 316 -1.27 1.99 -16.19
N HIS A 317 -0.94 2.12 -14.90
CA HIS A 317 -0.41 3.34 -14.31
C HIS A 317 0.89 3.03 -13.58
N PRO A 318 2.07 3.34 -14.13
CA PRO A 318 3.37 2.85 -13.62
C PRO A 318 3.66 3.24 -12.17
N LYS A 319 3.00 4.28 -11.64
CA LYS A 319 3.10 4.67 -10.22
C LYS A 319 2.50 3.64 -9.26
N LEU A 320 1.72 2.67 -9.74
CA LEU A 320 1.14 1.60 -8.91
C LEU A 320 2.05 0.37 -8.77
N HIS A 321 3.26 0.40 -9.34
CA HIS A 321 4.22 -0.70 -9.22
C HIS A 321 4.41 -1.16 -7.76
N TYR A 322 4.80 -0.26 -6.85
CA TYR A 322 5.00 -0.63 -5.44
C TYR A 322 3.70 -0.90 -4.68
N PHE A 323 2.56 -0.44 -5.18
CA PHE A 323 1.27 -0.89 -4.67
C PHE A 323 1.06 -2.38 -4.94
N SER A 324 1.44 -2.85 -6.14
CA SER A 324 1.42 -4.27 -6.49
C SER A 324 2.40 -5.08 -5.65
N GLU A 325 3.59 -4.56 -5.32
CA GLU A 325 4.55 -5.22 -4.44
C GLU A 325 4.02 -5.38 -3.00
N TRP A 326 3.37 -4.34 -2.45
CA TRP A 326 2.68 -4.44 -1.16
C TRP A 326 1.54 -5.46 -1.20
N TRP A 327 0.74 -5.47 -2.26
CA TRP A 327 -0.36 -6.41 -2.46
C TRP A 327 0.14 -7.87 -2.54
N LYS A 328 1.27 -8.12 -3.20
CA LYS A 328 1.91 -9.45 -3.24
C LYS A 328 2.29 -9.93 -1.83
N GLN A 329 2.86 -9.07 -1.00
CA GLN A 329 3.14 -9.41 0.39
C GLN A 329 1.85 -9.69 1.16
N LEU A 330 0.84 -8.84 1.02
CA LEU A 330 -0.44 -8.99 1.70
C LEU A 330 -1.04 -10.38 1.45
N TYR A 331 -1.18 -10.78 0.20
CA TYR A 331 -1.81 -12.06 -0.15
C TYR A 331 -0.86 -13.26 -0.01
N GLY A 332 0.39 -13.14 -0.40
CA GLY A 332 1.38 -14.21 -0.34
C GLY A 332 1.59 -14.72 1.09
N GLU A 333 1.82 -13.82 2.03
CA GLU A 333 1.99 -14.18 3.44
C GLU A 333 0.67 -14.58 4.12
N SER A 334 -0.48 -14.13 3.63
CA SER A 334 -1.77 -14.42 4.26
C SER A 334 -2.37 -15.75 3.81
N GLU A 335 -2.28 -16.10 2.54
CA GLU A 335 -2.96 -17.25 1.97
C GLU A 335 -2.05 -18.44 1.65
N GLY A 336 -0.76 -18.22 1.38
CA GLY A 336 0.19 -19.29 1.02
C GLY A 336 0.57 -20.18 2.20
N LYS A 337 -0.34 -21.05 2.64
CA LYS A 337 -0.21 -21.90 3.83
C LYS A 337 -0.87 -23.25 3.63
N ASP A 338 -0.43 -24.25 4.38
CA ASP A 338 -1.03 -25.59 4.42
C ASP A 338 -1.17 -26.23 3.01
N GLY A 339 -0.22 -25.94 2.11
CA GLY A 339 -0.28 -26.41 0.72
C GLY A 339 -1.39 -25.79 -0.11
N LYS A 340 -1.98 -24.67 0.35
CA LYS A 340 -3.05 -23.90 -0.31
C LYS A 340 -2.58 -22.50 -0.67
N GLY A 341 -3.41 -21.78 -1.38
CA GLY A 341 -3.27 -20.35 -1.68
C GLY A 341 -3.15 -20.05 -3.16
N ILE A 342 -3.56 -18.85 -3.51
CA ILE A 342 -3.42 -18.28 -4.86
C ILE A 342 -2.08 -17.56 -4.90
N PHE A 343 -1.22 -17.90 -5.88
CA PHE A 343 0.06 -17.23 -6.03
C PHE A 343 -0.13 -15.79 -6.53
N PRO A 344 0.29 -14.77 -5.78
CA PRO A 344 0.13 -13.38 -6.18
C PRO A 344 1.28 -12.95 -7.10
N ALA A 345 0.94 -12.59 -8.33
CA ALA A 345 1.85 -12.01 -9.30
C ALA A 345 1.42 -10.59 -9.66
N SER A 346 2.24 -9.84 -10.37
CA SER A 346 1.87 -8.52 -10.89
C SER A 346 2.55 -8.22 -12.22
N VAL A 347 1.92 -7.34 -13.02
CA VAL A 347 2.46 -6.79 -14.26
C VAL A 347 2.13 -5.31 -14.39
N ASP A 348 3.03 -4.56 -15.03
CA ASP A 348 2.88 -3.14 -15.34
C ASP A 348 2.65 -2.98 -16.84
N PHE A 349 1.39 -2.90 -17.26
CA PHE A 349 1.05 -2.68 -18.66
C PHE A 349 1.15 -1.17 -19.01
N THR A 350 1.53 -0.80 -20.22
CA THR A 350 1.74 -1.60 -21.45
C THR A 350 3.11 -2.29 -21.53
N SER A 351 4.07 -1.94 -20.67
CA SER A 351 5.45 -2.47 -20.70
C SER A 351 5.45 -4.00 -20.75
N ASP A 352 4.78 -4.64 -19.82
CA ASP A 352 4.76 -6.11 -19.72
C ASP A 352 3.87 -6.82 -20.74
N LEU A 353 3.12 -6.09 -21.57
CA LEU A 353 2.51 -6.69 -22.78
C LEU A 353 3.59 -7.14 -23.76
N HIS A 354 4.75 -6.49 -23.76
CA HIS A 354 5.91 -6.84 -24.59
C HIS A 354 6.82 -7.90 -23.94
N SER A 355 6.41 -8.49 -22.82
CA SER A 355 7.13 -9.56 -22.11
C SER A 355 6.17 -10.68 -21.70
N MET A 356 5.33 -10.44 -20.70
CA MET A 356 4.39 -11.41 -20.13
C MET A 356 3.10 -11.57 -20.93
N GLY A 357 2.76 -10.60 -21.82
CA GLY A 357 1.53 -10.61 -22.61
C GLY A 357 1.35 -11.89 -23.41
N GLN A 358 2.41 -12.40 -24.05
CA GLN A 358 2.38 -13.67 -24.79
C GLN A 358 1.98 -14.85 -23.89
N TYR A 359 2.57 -14.95 -22.71
CA TYR A 359 2.28 -16.05 -21.79
C TYR A 359 0.85 -15.97 -21.24
N ILE A 360 0.40 -14.78 -20.89
CA ILE A 360 -0.97 -14.57 -20.40
C ILE A 360 -1.97 -14.96 -21.51
N GLN A 361 -1.71 -14.55 -22.75
CA GLN A 361 -2.61 -14.82 -23.89
C GLN A 361 -2.66 -16.30 -24.28
N GLU A 362 -1.53 -17.00 -24.36
CA GLU A 362 -1.44 -18.34 -24.96
C GLU A 362 -0.80 -19.40 -24.05
N GLY A 363 -0.30 -19.03 -22.86
CA GLY A 363 0.30 -19.98 -21.92
C GLY A 363 -0.72 -20.88 -21.21
N VAL A 364 -0.30 -21.58 -20.18
CA VAL A 364 -1.16 -22.47 -19.39
C VAL A 364 -2.28 -21.70 -18.69
N ARG A 365 -3.51 -22.20 -18.72
CA ARG A 365 -4.70 -21.57 -18.12
C ARG A 365 -4.74 -21.79 -16.60
N LEU A 366 -3.79 -21.17 -15.85
CA LEU A 366 -3.69 -21.24 -14.40
C LEU A 366 -3.91 -19.88 -13.73
N MET A 367 -4.09 -18.80 -14.51
CA MET A 367 -4.09 -17.45 -14.01
C MET A 367 -5.36 -16.69 -14.38
N TYR A 368 -5.66 -15.69 -13.55
CA TYR A 368 -6.68 -14.67 -13.80
C TYR A 368 -6.12 -13.31 -13.45
N GLU A 369 -6.75 -12.26 -13.93
CA GLU A 369 -6.30 -10.88 -13.74
C GLU A 369 -7.23 -10.10 -12.82
N THR A 370 -6.64 -9.30 -11.93
CA THR A 370 -7.29 -8.21 -11.20
C THR A 370 -6.70 -6.88 -11.67
N VAL A 371 -7.46 -6.14 -12.46
CA VAL A 371 -7.01 -4.88 -13.09
C VAL A 371 -7.38 -3.69 -12.21
N ILE A 372 -6.39 -2.89 -11.79
CA ILE A 372 -6.62 -1.58 -11.16
C ILE A 372 -6.61 -0.52 -12.25
N SER A 373 -7.76 0.13 -12.45
CA SER A 373 -7.95 1.21 -13.41
C SER A 373 -8.10 2.55 -12.69
N VAL A 374 -7.37 3.57 -13.18
CA VAL A 374 -7.52 4.96 -12.72
C VAL A 374 -8.32 5.72 -13.77
N ALA A 375 -9.53 6.20 -13.43
CA ALA A 375 -10.44 6.79 -14.43
C ALA A 375 -9.86 8.07 -15.05
N GLU A 376 -9.26 8.95 -14.23
CA GLU A 376 -8.65 10.20 -14.70
C GLU A 376 -7.25 10.40 -14.12
N PRO A 377 -6.21 10.57 -14.95
CA PRO A 377 -4.89 10.97 -14.49
C PRO A 377 -4.84 12.46 -14.12
N ASP A 378 -3.90 12.84 -13.25
CA ASP A 378 -3.74 14.24 -12.81
C ASP A 378 -3.22 15.17 -13.91
N LYS A 379 -2.47 14.65 -14.86
CA LYS A 379 -1.83 15.42 -15.92
C LYS A 379 -2.47 15.13 -17.26
N LYS A 380 -2.44 16.12 -18.14
CA LYS A 380 -2.95 16.00 -19.50
C LYS A 380 -1.82 16.25 -20.48
N VAL A 381 -1.64 15.32 -21.40
CA VAL A 381 -0.68 15.43 -22.51
C VAL A 381 -1.42 15.04 -23.79
N GLU A 382 -1.35 15.90 -24.79
CA GLU A 382 -1.93 15.67 -26.11
C GLU A 382 -0.84 15.28 -27.11
N ILE A 383 -1.18 14.39 -28.02
CA ILE A 383 -0.29 13.91 -29.08
C ILE A 383 -0.27 14.94 -30.19
N PRO A 384 0.91 15.49 -30.56
CA PRO A 384 1.01 16.45 -31.67
C PRO A 384 0.82 15.76 -33.01
N SER A 385 0.51 16.54 -34.06
CA SER A 385 0.62 16.09 -35.45
C SER A 385 2.07 16.20 -35.91
N ASP A 386 2.56 15.24 -36.69
CA ASP A 386 3.86 15.29 -37.38
C ASP A 386 3.67 15.48 -38.89
N ALA A 387 4.39 16.43 -39.49
CA ALA A 387 4.23 16.78 -40.90
C ALA A 387 4.62 15.61 -41.87
N GLN A 388 5.57 14.79 -41.47
CA GLN A 388 6.06 13.67 -42.26
C GLN A 388 5.24 12.38 -42.05
N ASN A 389 4.64 12.22 -40.85
CA ASN A 389 3.84 11.06 -40.45
C ASN A 389 4.52 9.71 -40.73
N LEU A 390 5.85 9.63 -40.56
CA LEU A 390 6.62 8.41 -40.82
C LEU A 390 6.25 7.25 -39.90
N ASP A 391 5.86 7.59 -38.69
CA ASP A 391 5.37 6.65 -37.67
C ASP A 391 3.89 6.26 -37.87
N GLN A 392 3.19 6.89 -38.80
CA GLN A 392 1.79 6.70 -39.15
C GLN A 392 0.82 6.99 -37.98
N LEU A 393 1.21 7.84 -37.02
CA LEU A 393 0.43 8.09 -35.80
C LEU A 393 -0.43 9.37 -35.87
N ASN A 394 -0.51 10.08 -37.01
CA ASN A 394 -1.35 11.28 -37.12
C ASN A 394 -2.85 11.04 -36.88
N PHE A 395 -3.34 9.79 -36.96
CA PHE A 395 -4.72 9.45 -36.58
C PHE A 395 -4.97 9.62 -35.06
N LEU A 396 -3.89 9.74 -34.26
CA LEU A 396 -3.94 10.05 -32.82
C LEU A 396 -3.74 11.53 -32.51
N ALA A 397 -3.40 12.36 -33.49
CA ALA A 397 -3.18 13.79 -33.28
C ALA A 397 -4.38 14.47 -32.61
N GLY A 398 -4.10 15.30 -31.60
CA GLY A 398 -5.10 15.96 -30.77
C GLY A 398 -5.77 15.07 -29.71
N LYS A 399 -5.49 13.78 -29.70
CA LYS A 399 -5.96 12.86 -28.65
C LYS A 399 -5.01 12.88 -27.45
N ARG A 400 -5.55 12.67 -26.25
CA ARG A 400 -4.74 12.54 -25.05
C ARG A 400 -4.01 11.19 -25.03
N VAL A 401 -2.76 11.17 -24.47
CA VAL A 401 -2.02 9.94 -24.22
C VAL A 401 -2.85 8.97 -23.36
N ASP A 402 -3.57 9.48 -22.36
CA ASP A 402 -4.46 8.68 -21.50
C ASP A 402 -5.58 7.99 -22.31
N PHE A 403 -6.11 8.63 -23.36
CA PHE A 403 -7.08 7.99 -24.24
C PHE A 403 -6.50 6.72 -24.87
N VAL A 404 -5.27 6.80 -25.37
CA VAL A 404 -4.60 5.64 -25.99
C VAL A 404 -4.36 4.54 -24.94
N ASN A 405 -3.92 4.92 -23.73
CA ASN A 405 -3.73 3.98 -22.62
C ASN A 405 -5.01 3.26 -22.22
N LYS A 406 -6.17 3.97 -22.22
CA LYS A 406 -7.49 3.37 -21.98
C LYS A 406 -7.92 2.41 -23.09
N GLN A 407 -7.58 2.71 -24.36
CA GLN A 407 -7.85 1.77 -25.45
C GLN A 407 -6.95 0.53 -25.34
N ALA A 408 -5.71 0.67 -24.88
CA ALA A 408 -4.83 -0.46 -24.59
C ALA A 408 -5.40 -1.34 -23.46
N GLU A 409 -5.88 -0.73 -22.35
CA GLU A 409 -6.56 -1.46 -21.25
C GLU A 409 -7.76 -2.26 -21.79
N LEU A 410 -8.61 -1.63 -22.60
CA LEU A 410 -9.80 -2.26 -23.14
C LEU A 410 -9.45 -3.37 -24.16
N GLY A 411 -8.51 -3.11 -25.07
CA GLY A 411 -8.05 -4.08 -26.07
C GLY A 411 -7.43 -5.31 -25.43
N THR A 412 -6.58 -5.12 -24.42
CA THR A 412 -5.98 -6.21 -23.62
C THR A 412 -7.07 -7.03 -22.92
N LYS A 413 -8.04 -6.35 -22.29
CA LYS A 413 -9.19 -7.02 -21.66
C LYS A 413 -9.90 -7.96 -22.61
N LEU A 414 -10.22 -7.50 -23.82
CA LEU A 414 -10.93 -8.32 -24.81
C LEU A 414 -10.08 -9.52 -25.24
N ALA A 415 -8.81 -9.28 -25.58
CA ALA A 415 -7.92 -10.34 -26.03
C ALA A 415 -7.72 -11.44 -24.96
N HIS A 416 -7.46 -11.05 -23.71
CA HIS A 416 -7.23 -12.02 -22.63
C HIS A 416 -8.50 -12.79 -22.26
N LEU A 417 -9.69 -12.16 -22.31
CA LEU A 417 -10.97 -12.86 -22.14
C LEU A 417 -11.21 -13.88 -23.23
N ASP A 418 -10.97 -13.52 -24.51
CA ASP A 418 -11.06 -14.45 -25.64
C ASP A 418 -10.06 -15.60 -25.51
N GLY A 419 -8.90 -15.34 -24.89
CA GLY A 419 -7.90 -16.34 -24.51
C GLY A 419 -8.27 -17.20 -23.31
N GLY A 420 -9.42 -16.96 -22.66
CA GLY A 420 -9.88 -17.74 -21.50
C GLY A 420 -9.26 -17.32 -20.16
N VAL A 421 -8.82 -16.07 -20.04
CA VAL A 421 -8.30 -15.49 -18.78
C VAL A 421 -9.40 -14.71 -18.08
N PRO A 422 -9.90 -15.16 -16.90
CA PRO A 422 -10.91 -14.44 -16.15
C PRO A 422 -10.40 -13.07 -15.70
N GLN A 423 -11.28 -12.05 -15.66
CA GLN A 423 -10.90 -10.71 -15.25
C GLN A 423 -11.83 -10.13 -14.20
N ILE A 424 -11.21 -9.53 -13.18
CA ILE A 424 -11.81 -8.67 -12.18
C ILE A 424 -11.30 -7.24 -12.44
N ARG A 425 -12.15 -6.23 -12.34
CA ARG A 425 -11.73 -4.83 -12.52
C ARG A 425 -12.11 -4.00 -11.30
N ILE A 426 -11.13 -3.29 -10.77
CA ILE A 426 -11.30 -2.31 -9.70
C ILE A 426 -10.97 -0.94 -10.29
N GLU A 427 -11.94 -0.03 -10.28
CA GLU A 427 -11.71 1.33 -10.77
C GLU A 427 -11.75 2.33 -9.61
N ILE A 428 -10.75 3.22 -9.59
CA ILE A 428 -10.72 4.41 -8.75
C ILE A 428 -10.85 5.66 -9.63
N PRO A 429 -11.56 6.70 -9.18
CA PRO A 429 -11.71 7.93 -9.97
C PRO A 429 -10.41 8.66 -10.26
N LYS A 430 -9.48 8.70 -9.30
CA LYS A 430 -8.19 9.37 -9.38
C LYS A 430 -7.16 8.67 -8.50
N LEU A 431 -5.89 8.87 -8.79
CA LEU A 431 -4.79 8.44 -7.93
C LEU A 431 -4.46 9.56 -6.94
N ASN A 432 -4.99 9.47 -5.72
CA ASN A 432 -4.74 10.38 -4.61
C ASN A 432 -4.80 9.64 -3.28
N GLU A 433 -4.53 10.33 -2.18
CA GLU A 433 -4.49 9.76 -0.83
C GLU A 433 -5.80 9.05 -0.46
N TYR A 434 -6.95 9.69 -0.75
CA TYR A 434 -8.26 9.14 -0.41
C TYR A 434 -8.52 7.79 -1.10
N TYR A 435 -8.28 7.70 -2.41
CA TYR A 435 -8.53 6.46 -3.16
C TYR A 435 -7.47 5.39 -2.90
N LEU A 436 -6.23 5.77 -2.57
CA LEU A 436 -5.24 4.81 -2.08
C LEU A 436 -5.65 4.24 -0.73
N GLY A 437 -6.17 5.06 0.18
CA GLY A 437 -6.73 4.60 1.44
C GLY A 437 -7.89 3.60 1.24
N GLN A 438 -8.76 3.85 0.25
CA GLN A 438 -9.81 2.91 -0.13
C GLN A 438 -9.22 1.58 -0.62
N LEU A 439 -8.27 1.60 -1.55
CA LEU A 439 -7.66 0.39 -2.09
C LEU A 439 -6.96 -0.43 -1.01
N ILE A 440 -6.19 0.23 -0.13
CA ILE A 440 -5.47 -0.44 0.96
C ILE A 440 -6.45 -1.20 1.86
N TYR A 441 -7.43 -0.52 2.42
CA TYR A 441 -8.34 -1.16 3.36
C TYR A 441 -9.28 -2.16 2.69
N PHE A 442 -9.69 -1.91 1.43
CA PHE A 442 -10.43 -2.88 0.62
C PHE A 442 -9.67 -4.20 0.49
N PHE A 443 -8.39 -4.15 0.10
CA PHE A 443 -7.60 -5.37 -0.06
C PHE A 443 -7.27 -6.04 1.28
N GLU A 444 -7.03 -5.30 2.35
CA GLU A 444 -6.86 -5.84 3.69
C GLU A 444 -8.11 -6.63 4.14
N LYS A 445 -9.30 -6.04 3.99
CA LYS A 445 -10.59 -6.70 4.30
C LYS A 445 -10.82 -7.92 3.44
N ALA A 446 -10.66 -7.79 2.14
CA ALA A 446 -10.85 -8.89 1.20
C ALA A 446 -9.87 -10.04 1.46
N CYS A 447 -8.62 -9.74 1.80
CA CYS A 447 -7.60 -10.73 2.15
C CYS A 447 -7.98 -11.52 3.42
N GLY A 448 -8.43 -10.84 4.48
CA GLY A 448 -8.86 -11.50 5.70
C GLY A 448 -10.07 -12.42 5.46
N ILE A 449 -11.07 -11.94 4.72
CA ILE A 449 -12.27 -12.74 4.36
C ILE A 449 -11.85 -13.93 3.47
N SER A 450 -11.02 -13.71 2.46
CA SER A 450 -10.58 -14.74 1.51
C SER A 450 -9.79 -15.85 2.19
N GLY A 451 -8.84 -15.52 3.07
CA GLY A 451 -8.07 -16.50 3.83
C GLY A 451 -8.94 -17.36 4.74
N TYR A 452 -9.97 -16.79 5.38
CA TYR A 452 -10.92 -17.56 6.17
C TYR A 452 -11.83 -18.46 5.32
N ILE A 453 -12.25 -18.02 4.13
CA ILE A 453 -12.97 -18.87 3.17
C ILE A 453 -12.09 -20.06 2.75
N LEU A 454 -10.80 -19.79 2.47
CA LEU A 454 -9.80 -20.79 2.09
C LEU A 454 -9.50 -21.79 3.22
N GLY A 455 -9.81 -21.41 4.46
CA GLY A 455 -9.61 -22.24 5.66
C GLY A 455 -8.17 -22.21 6.17
N VAL A 456 -7.49 -21.08 6.09
CA VAL A 456 -6.15 -20.86 6.65
C VAL A 456 -6.17 -19.73 7.69
N ASN A 457 -5.12 -19.62 8.52
CA ASN A 457 -4.91 -18.45 9.37
C ASN A 457 -4.27 -17.31 8.53
N PRO A 458 -5.00 -16.22 8.21
CA PRO A 458 -4.45 -15.19 7.34
C PRO A 458 -3.40 -14.28 8.00
N PHE A 459 -3.18 -14.39 9.31
CA PHE A 459 -2.46 -13.34 10.07
C PHE A 459 -1.11 -13.78 10.64
N ASN A 460 -0.77 -15.07 10.65
CA ASN A 460 0.56 -15.59 10.97
C ASN A 460 1.43 -15.75 9.71
N GLN A 461 2.71 -16.07 9.87
CA GLN A 461 3.66 -16.36 8.78
C GLN A 461 4.72 -17.39 9.20
N PRO A 462 4.34 -18.66 9.48
CA PRO A 462 5.29 -19.66 9.99
C PRO A 462 6.37 -20.03 8.96
N GLY A 463 6.10 -19.93 7.66
CA GLY A 463 7.00 -20.32 6.58
C GLY A 463 8.32 -19.56 6.52
N VAL A 464 8.36 -18.33 7.04
CA VAL A 464 9.58 -17.49 6.99
C VAL A 464 10.56 -17.78 8.13
N GLU A 465 10.20 -18.63 9.11
CA GLU A 465 11.08 -18.92 10.24
C GLU A 465 12.21 -19.89 9.87
N ALA A 466 12.00 -20.77 8.89
CA ALA A 466 13.00 -21.78 8.50
C ALA A 466 14.27 -21.15 7.92
N TYR A 467 14.12 -20.19 6.97
CA TYR A 467 15.29 -19.53 6.39
C TYR A 467 16.06 -18.69 7.41
N LYS A 468 15.38 -18.03 8.35
CA LYS A 468 16.03 -17.25 9.42
C LYS A 468 16.88 -18.13 10.32
N LYS A 469 16.36 -19.29 10.74
CA LYS A 469 17.11 -20.27 11.52
C LYS A 469 18.37 -20.74 10.78
N ASN A 470 18.23 -21.06 9.50
CA ASN A 470 19.37 -21.47 8.67
C ASN A 470 20.39 -20.34 8.52
N MET A 471 19.96 -19.11 8.26
CA MET A 471 20.82 -17.93 8.17
C MET A 471 21.59 -17.70 9.49
N PHE A 472 20.92 -17.77 10.64
CA PHE A 472 21.57 -17.61 11.94
C PHE A 472 22.59 -18.71 12.23
N ALA A 473 22.28 -19.94 11.85
CA ALA A 473 23.22 -21.07 11.96
C ALA A 473 24.45 -20.86 11.06
N LEU A 474 24.28 -20.43 9.81
CA LEU A 474 25.36 -20.14 8.87
C LEU A 474 26.25 -18.95 9.29
N LEU A 475 25.69 -18.02 10.03
CA LEU A 475 26.38 -16.85 10.59
C LEU A 475 27.03 -17.14 11.96
N ASP A 476 27.01 -18.38 12.41
CA ASP A 476 27.54 -18.80 13.71
C ASP A 476 27.02 -17.95 14.88
N LYS A 477 25.70 -17.59 14.81
CA LYS A 477 25.07 -16.80 15.86
C LYS A 477 25.10 -17.56 17.19
N PRO A 478 25.48 -16.90 18.32
CA PRO A 478 25.46 -17.52 19.62
C PRO A 478 24.11 -18.18 19.97
N GLY A 479 24.13 -19.42 20.45
CA GLY A 479 22.96 -20.26 20.70
C GLY A 479 22.46 -21.07 19.49
N TYR A 480 23.22 -21.10 18.37
CA TYR A 480 22.91 -21.88 17.17
C TYR A 480 24.03 -22.91 16.83
N GLU A 481 24.91 -23.24 17.77
CA GLU A 481 26.11 -24.04 17.55
C GLU A 481 25.79 -25.43 16.94
N GLU A 482 24.81 -26.13 17.49
CA GLU A 482 24.39 -27.45 16.98
C GLU A 482 23.79 -27.35 15.58
N ALA A 483 22.96 -26.32 15.34
CA ALA A 483 22.35 -26.06 14.04
C ALA A 483 23.44 -25.69 13.00
N SER A 484 24.47 -24.92 13.39
CA SER A 484 25.62 -24.56 12.54
C SER A 484 26.36 -25.80 12.09
N LYS A 485 26.66 -26.72 13.01
CA LYS A 485 27.33 -28.02 12.69
C LYS A 485 26.47 -28.84 11.72
N ALA A 486 25.20 -29.03 12.04
CA ALA A 486 24.30 -29.85 11.22
C ALA A 486 24.12 -29.29 9.79
N ILE A 487 24.02 -27.97 9.62
CA ILE A 487 23.84 -27.35 8.31
C ILE A 487 25.13 -27.42 7.48
N ARG A 488 26.31 -27.29 8.10
CA ARG A 488 27.62 -27.46 7.41
C ARG A 488 27.84 -28.89 6.94
N GLU A 489 27.51 -29.89 7.76
CA GLU A 489 27.52 -31.29 7.37
C GLU A 489 26.58 -31.61 6.20
N ARG A 490 25.43 -30.96 6.16
CA ARG A 490 24.47 -31.07 5.06
C ARG A 490 24.96 -30.41 3.76
N LEU A 491 25.68 -29.29 3.84
CA LEU A 491 26.27 -28.60 2.68
C LEU A 491 27.53 -29.29 2.13
N ALA A 492 28.22 -30.11 2.94
CA ALA A 492 29.39 -30.87 2.54
C ALA A 492 29.06 -32.18 1.81
N LYS A 493 27.81 -32.62 1.80
CA LYS A 493 27.26 -33.76 1.03
C LYS A 493 26.83 -33.33 -0.35
#